data_ba03e3a82302f70f1af7ec9b708abe74
#
_entry.id   ba03e3a82302f70f1af7ec9b708abe74
#
_cell.length_a   1.000
_cell.length_b   1.000
_cell.length_c   1.000
_cell.angle_alpha   90.00
_cell.angle_beta   90.00
_cell.angle_gamma   90.00
#
_symmetry.space_group_name_H-M   'P 1'
#
loop_
_entity.id
_entity.type
_entity.pdbx_description
1 polymer ?
#
loop_
_entity_poly.entity_id
_entity_poly.type
_entity_poly.pdbx_seq_one_letter_code
_entity_poly.pdbx_strand_id
1 'polypeptide(L)'
;MSKKNVVWWPAVINPEHDDKYGGYDYFKYSRNSWEAWCNRNDVLFVPFEEPIEKDLHKFRVNWQKSIFVFDELERRGIEYDQIALMDSSSMIRWDTPNFFKLTERKFVGWRDMDNLKWIYDSVMGYKDFFDYELDISKYINSGLI
;
A
#
# COMPACT_ATOMS: atom_id res chain seq x y z
N MET A 1 -18.58 12.88 12.56
CA MET A 1 -18.58 11.44 12.22
C MET A 1 -17.45 10.76 12.97
N SER A 2 -17.60 9.50 13.40
CA SER A 2 -16.45 8.80 14.00
C SER A 2 -15.44 8.47 12.91
N LYS A 3 -14.17 8.74 13.17
CA LYS A 3 -13.08 8.36 12.26
C LYS A 3 -13.06 6.84 12.11
N LYS A 4 -12.94 6.36 10.86
CA LYS A 4 -12.87 4.93 10.55
C LYS A 4 -11.44 4.51 10.24
N ASN A 5 -11.15 3.24 10.44
CA ASN A 5 -9.94 2.65 9.86
C ASN A 5 -10.12 2.52 8.35
N VAL A 6 -9.03 2.71 7.60
CA VAL A 6 -9.02 2.73 6.14
C VAL A 6 -8.07 1.67 5.61
N VAL A 7 -8.52 0.89 4.65
CA VAL A 7 -7.66 0.13 3.76
C VAL A 7 -7.52 0.92 2.45
N TRP A 8 -6.33 1.41 2.20
CA TRP A 8 -5.93 2.05 0.96
C TRP A 8 -5.42 1.00 -0.03
N TRP A 9 -6.16 0.80 -1.11
CA TRP A 9 -5.90 -0.26 -2.08
C TRP A 9 -5.56 0.33 -3.46
N PRO A 10 -4.27 0.49 -3.80
CA PRO A 10 -3.83 1.09 -5.04
C PRO A 10 -3.78 0.06 -6.18
N ALA A 11 -4.63 0.21 -7.17
CA ALA A 11 -4.69 -0.63 -8.37
C ALA A 11 -4.61 0.21 -9.65
N VAL A 12 -3.67 1.14 -9.70
CA VAL A 12 -3.43 1.93 -10.91
C VAL A 12 -2.84 1.04 -11.99
N ILE A 13 -3.52 0.93 -13.10
CA ILE A 13 -3.07 0.18 -14.27
C ILE A 13 -2.12 1.09 -15.07
N ASN A 14 -0.92 0.60 -15.32
CA ASN A 14 -0.04 1.23 -16.30
C ASN A 14 -0.42 0.71 -17.70
N PRO A 15 -0.89 1.56 -18.62
CA PRO A 15 -1.29 1.13 -19.97
C PRO A 15 -0.21 0.37 -20.74
N GLU A 16 1.07 0.65 -20.48
CA GLU A 16 2.20 -0.06 -21.10
C GLU A 16 2.32 -1.53 -20.67
N HIS A 17 1.67 -1.89 -19.57
CA HIS A 17 1.71 -3.25 -19.00
C HIS A 17 0.34 -3.94 -19.01
N ASP A 18 -0.68 -3.27 -19.51
CA ASP A 18 -2.06 -3.78 -19.50
C ASP A 18 -2.18 -5.14 -20.23
N ASP A 19 -1.57 -5.25 -21.40
CA ASP A 19 -1.57 -6.48 -22.20
C ASP A 19 -0.87 -7.66 -21.48
N LYS A 20 0.13 -7.35 -20.65
CA LYS A 20 0.91 -8.39 -19.96
C LYS A 20 0.18 -9.02 -18.78
N TYR A 21 -0.65 -8.26 -18.09
CA TYR A 21 -1.27 -8.68 -16.83
C TYR A 21 -2.80 -8.82 -16.93
N GLY A 22 -3.39 -8.66 -18.12
CA GLY A 22 -4.85 -8.74 -18.30
C GLY A 22 -5.62 -7.56 -17.71
N GLY A 23 -4.97 -6.42 -17.62
CA GLY A 23 -5.59 -5.18 -17.16
C GLY A 23 -6.19 -5.28 -15.76
N TYR A 24 -7.37 -4.71 -15.62
CA TYR A 24 -8.08 -4.68 -14.35
C TYR A 24 -8.50 -6.06 -13.81
N ASP A 25 -8.67 -7.05 -14.68
CA ASP A 25 -9.05 -8.42 -14.28
C ASP A 25 -7.98 -9.09 -13.40
N TYR A 26 -6.71 -8.68 -13.53
CA TYR A 26 -5.64 -9.13 -12.65
C TYR A 26 -5.91 -8.81 -11.18
N PHE A 27 -6.52 -7.66 -10.90
CA PHE A 27 -6.76 -7.19 -9.53
C PHE A 27 -8.11 -7.64 -8.94
N LYS A 28 -8.98 -8.23 -9.76
CA LYS A 28 -10.35 -8.58 -9.38
C LYS A 28 -10.45 -9.41 -8.10
N TYR A 29 -9.63 -10.44 -7.97
CA TYR A 29 -9.67 -11.32 -6.79
C TYR A 29 -9.11 -10.63 -5.54
N SER A 30 -8.05 -9.86 -5.69
CA SER A 30 -7.50 -9.02 -4.62
C SER A 30 -8.57 -8.06 -4.11
N ARG A 31 -9.15 -7.26 -5.01
CA ARG A 31 -10.22 -6.30 -4.68
C ARG A 31 -11.34 -6.96 -3.91
N ASN A 32 -11.91 -8.04 -4.45
CA ASN A 32 -13.04 -8.73 -3.83
C ASN A 32 -12.71 -9.23 -2.41
N SER A 33 -11.50 -9.77 -2.21
CA SER A 33 -11.07 -10.27 -0.91
C SER A 33 -10.97 -9.14 0.13
N TRP A 34 -10.35 -8.03 -0.25
CA TRP A 34 -10.19 -6.85 0.64
C TRP A 34 -11.50 -6.15 0.92
N GLU A 35 -12.34 -5.96 -0.09
CA GLU A 35 -13.65 -5.32 0.08
C GLU A 35 -14.56 -6.15 1.00
N ALA A 36 -14.60 -7.47 0.83
CA ALA A 36 -15.35 -8.37 1.69
C ALA A 36 -14.84 -8.34 3.14
N TRP A 37 -13.51 -8.33 3.33
CA TRP A 37 -12.90 -8.25 4.65
C TRP A 37 -13.19 -6.89 5.32
N CYS A 38 -13.08 -5.79 4.59
CA CYS A 38 -13.37 -4.45 5.07
C CYS A 38 -14.83 -4.33 5.54
N ASN A 39 -15.77 -4.80 4.72
CA ASN A 39 -17.19 -4.79 5.05
C ASN A 39 -17.49 -5.57 6.35
N ARG A 40 -16.87 -6.74 6.52
CA ARG A 40 -17.05 -7.55 7.73
C ARG A 40 -16.48 -6.90 8.99
N ASN A 41 -15.43 -6.09 8.86
CA ASN A 41 -14.71 -5.50 9.99
C ASN A 41 -15.04 -4.03 10.26
N ASP A 42 -16.05 -3.46 9.59
CA ASP A 42 -16.40 -2.03 9.62
C ASP A 42 -15.21 -1.11 9.32
N VAL A 43 -14.45 -1.47 8.29
CA VAL A 43 -13.29 -0.75 7.77
C VAL A 43 -13.66 -0.13 6.43
N LEU A 44 -13.25 1.09 6.17
CA LEU A 44 -13.48 1.75 4.90
C LEU A 44 -12.50 1.23 3.84
N PHE A 45 -13.01 0.65 2.77
CA PHE A 45 -12.23 0.27 1.60
C PHE A 45 -12.13 1.45 0.65
N VAL A 46 -10.91 1.90 0.35
CA VAL A 46 -10.65 3.05 -0.52
C VAL A 46 -9.76 2.62 -1.69
N PRO A 47 -10.34 2.37 -2.87
CA PRO A 47 -9.55 2.08 -4.06
C PRO A 47 -8.90 3.36 -4.61
N PHE A 48 -7.66 3.21 -5.08
CA PHE A 48 -6.89 4.21 -5.81
C PHE A 48 -6.55 3.63 -7.19
N GLU A 49 -7.34 3.99 -8.20
CA GLU A 49 -7.33 3.35 -9.52
C GLU A 49 -6.81 4.29 -10.63
N GLU A 50 -6.77 5.60 -10.34
CA GLU A 50 -6.28 6.60 -11.28
C GLU A 50 -5.03 7.29 -10.74
N PRO A 51 -3.96 7.43 -11.54
CA PRO A 51 -2.77 8.15 -11.11
C PRO A 51 -3.05 9.64 -10.96
N ILE A 52 -2.50 10.24 -9.91
CA ILE A 52 -2.54 11.70 -9.71
C ILE A 52 -1.60 12.38 -10.70
N GLU A 53 -0.34 11.92 -10.75
CA GLU A 53 0.59 12.33 -11.79
C GLU A 53 0.45 11.37 -12.99
N LYS A 54 0.05 11.93 -14.13
CA LYS A 54 -0.21 11.15 -15.35
C LYS A 54 1.06 10.79 -16.12
N ASP A 55 2.11 11.57 -15.95
CA ASP A 55 3.42 11.24 -16.50
C ASP A 55 4.11 10.16 -15.64
N LEU A 56 3.86 8.91 -15.97
CA LEU A 56 4.38 7.76 -15.24
C LEU A 56 5.89 7.57 -15.39
N HIS A 57 6.52 8.20 -16.38
CA HIS A 57 7.99 8.22 -16.50
C HIS A 57 8.60 9.15 -15.46
N LYS A 58 7.95 10.29 -15.21
CA LYS A 58 8.36 11.26 -14.20
C LYS A 58 8.10 10.75 -12.79
N PHE A 59 6.94 10.09 -12.58
CA PHE A 59 6.54 9.64 -11.26
C PHE A 59 5.82 8.28 -11.31
N ARG A 60 6.57 7.22 -11.00
CA ARG A 60 6.08 5.84 -11.10
C ARG A 60 4.86 5.59 -10.21
N VAL A 61 3.93 4.78 -10.70
CA VAL A 61 2.70 4.38 -10.00
C VAL A 61 2.98 3.88 -8.57
N ASN A 62 3.99 3.03 -8.41
CA ASN A 62 4.34 2.46 -7.11
C ASN A 62 4.71 3.50 -6.05
N TRP A 63 5.18 4.67 -6.45
CA TRP A 63 5.50 5.75 -5.53
C TRP A 63 4.27 6.58 -5.20
N GLN A 64 3.37 6.76 -6.18
CA GLN A 64 2.15 7.54 -5.98
C GLN A 64 1.26 6.95 -4.89
N LYS A 65 1.17 5.61 -4.82
CA LYS A 65 0.36 4.92 -3.81
C LYS A 65 0.72 5.28 -2.36
N SER A 66 2.01 5.56 -2.12
CA SER A 66 2.51 5.83 -0.77
C SER A 66 2.63 7.33 -0.46
N ILE A 67 3.01 8.13 -1.46
CA ILE A 67 3.26 9.56 -1.26
C ILE A 67 1.96 10.34 -1.21
N PHE A 68 1.00 10.02 -2.08
CA PHE A 68 -0.25 10.79 -2.20
C PHE A 68 -1.42 10.28 -1.37
N VAL A 69 -1.22 9.25 -0.54
CA VAL A 69 -2.33 8.67 0.22
C VAL A 69 -3.04 9.69 1.12
N PHE A 70 -2.28 10.51 1.83
CA PHE A 70 -2.85 11.48 2.76
C PHE A 70 -3.58 12.60 2.02
N ASP A 71 -2.95 13.17 0.99
CA ASP A 71 -3.52 14.24 0.17
C ASP A 71 -4.80 13.78 -0.52
N GLU A 72 -4.81 12.54 -1.00
CA GLU A 72 -5.97 11.99 -1.70
C GLU A 72 -7.13 11.66 -0.74
N LEU A 73 -6.85 11.17 0.46
CA LEU A 73 -7.89 10.99 1.48
C LEU A 73 -8.48 12.33 1.91
N GLU A 74 -7.66 13.35 2.11
CA GLU A 74 -8.11 14.70 2.41
C GLU A 74 -8.96 15.27 1.27
N ARG A 75 -8.50 15.17 0.03
CA ARG A 75 -9.25 15.60 -1.16
C ARG A 75 -10.63 14.95 -1.28
N ARG A 76 -10.75 13.68 -0.87
CA ARG A 76 -12.02 12.92 -0.85
C ARG A 76 -12.86 13.22 0.42
N GLY A 77 -12.39 14.05 1.34
CA GLY A 77 -13.05 14.33 2.60
C GLY A 77 -13.16 13.13 3.53
N ILE A 78 -12.20 12.20 3.44
CA ILE A 78 -12.18 10.97 4.24
C ILE A 78 -11.38 11.21 5.51
N GLU A 79 -12.08 11.26 6.64
CA GLU A 79 -11.45 11.26 7.95
C GLU A 79 -11.15 9.82 8.39
N TYR A 80 -9.94 9.59 8.89
CA TYR A 80 -9.49 8.25 9.28
C TYR A 80 -8.88 8.23 10.69
N ASP A 81 -8.86 7.06 11.29
CA ASP A 81 -8.16 6.76 12.54
C ASP A 81 -6.80 6.11 12.27
N GLN A 82 -6.79 5.04 11.49
CA GLN A 82 -5.60 4.33 11.04
C GLN A 82 -5.73 4.01 9.55
N ILE A 83 -4.61 3.92 8.85
CA ILE A 83 -4.55 3.55 7.44
C ILE A 83 -3.70 2.31 7.30
N ALA A 84 -4.16 1.35 6.50
CA ALA A 84 -3.35 0.25 6.01
C ALA A 84 -3.14 0.41 4.51
N LEU A 85 -1.87 0.50 4.10
CA LEU A 85 -1.45 0.54 2.70
C LEU A 85 -1.27 -0.90 2.20
N MET A 86 -2.06 -1.29 1.19
CA MET A 86 -2.01 -2.63 0.64
C MET A 86 -1.33 -2.64 -0.73
N ASP A 87 -0.71 -3.75 -1.06
CA ASP A 87 -0.37 -4.01 -2.44
C ASP A 87 -1.59 -4.60 -3.16
N SER A 88 -1.96 -4.04 -4.30
CA SER A 88 -3.12 -4.48 -5.09
C SER A 88 -3.02 -5.92 -5.60
N SER A 89 -1.83 -6.50 -5.64
CA SER A 89 -1.62 -7.91 -5.96
C SER A 89 -1.83 -8.87 -4.77
N SER A 90 -1.95 -8.32 -3.55
CA SER A 90 -2.16 -9.13 -2.34
C SER A 90 -3.63 -9.49 -2.14
N MET A 91 -3.89 -10.66 -1.56
CA MET A 91 -5.23 -11.07 -1.11
C MET A 91 -5.22 -11.29 0.40
N ILE A 92 -6.33 -10.92 1.03
CA ILE A 92 -6.53 -11.20 2.45
C ILE A 92 -7.33 -12.47 2.65
N ARG A 93 -6.94 -13.30 3.62
CA ARG A 93 -7.73 -14.47 3.99
C ARG A 93 -9.04 -14.04 4.65
N TRP A 94 -10.11 -14.77 4.36
CA TRP A 94 -11.44 -14.49 4.87
C TRP A 94 -11.53 -14.52 6.41
N ASP A 95 -10.71 -15.32 7.08
CA ASP A 95 -10.66 -15.51 8.53
C ASP A 95 -9.66 -14.60 9.25
N THR A 96 -8.97 -13.72 8.52
CA THR A 96 -8.02 -12.77 9.12
C THR A 96 -8.74 -11.86 10.13
N PRO A 97 -8.26 -11.78 11.38
CA PRO A 97 -8.82 -10.88 12.37
C PRO A 97 -8.65 -9.42 11.97
N ASN A 98 -9.38 -8.52 12.61
CA ASN A 98 -9.20 -7.08 12.44
C ASN A 98 -7.85 -6.65 13.02
N PHE A 99 -6.84 -6.55 12.16
CA PHE A 99 -5.47 -6.24 12.56
C PHE A 99 -5.30 -4.81 13.07
N PHE A 100 -6.18 -3.87 12.74
CA PHE A 100 -6.16 -2.53 13.32
C PHE A 100 -6.30 -2.53 14.84
N LYS A 101 -6.96 -3.55 15.40
CA LYS A 101 -7.06 -3.74 16.85
C LYS A 101 -5.77 -4.28 17.49
N LEU A 102 -4.86 -4.81 16.67
CA LEU A 102 -3.63 -5.44 17.13
C LEU A 102 -2.41 -4.52 17.04
N THR A 103 -2.51 -3.45 16.26
CA THR A 103 -1.38 -2.53 15.99
C THR A 103 -1.08 -1.57 17.14
N GLU A 104 -2.00 -1.41 18.10
CA GLU A 104 -1.89 -0.43 19.20
C GLU A 104 -1.59 0.99 18.69
N ARG A 105 -2.03 1.34 17.48
CA ARG A 105 -1.75 2.59 16.77
C ARG A 105 -0.26 2.82 16.49
N LYS A 106 0.52 1.77 16.45
CA LYS A 106 1.93 1.82 16.07
C LYS A 106 2.06 1.66 14.56
N PHE A 107 3.16 2.18 14.04
CA PHE A 107 3.56 1.88 12.66
C PHE A 107 3.97 0.40 12.59
N VAL A 108 3.30 -0.36 11.73
CA VAL A 108 3.50 -1.79 11.55
C VAL A 108 3.72 -2.07 10.07
N GLY A 109 4.72 -2.86 9.75
CA GLY A 109 5.00 -3.27 8.38
C GLY A 109 5.53 -4.69 8.32
N TRP A 110 5.49 -5.28 7.14
CA TRP A 110 6.07 -6.60 6.89
C TRP A 110 7.59 -6.49 6.79
N ARG A 111 8.28 -7.23 7.62
CA ARG A 111 9.74 -7.32 7.54
C ARG A 111 10.10 -8.39 6.49
N ASP A 112 10.73 -7.95 5.40
CA ASP A 112 11.29 -8.87 4.42
C ASP A 112 12.60 -9.45 4.98
N MET A 113 12.66 -10.77 5.09
CA MET A 113 13.82 -11.49 5.63
C MET A 113 14.43 -12.44 4.59
N ASP A 114 13.79 -12.61 3.43
CA ASP A 114 14.14 -13.68 2.51
C ASP A 114 15.36 -13.35 1.63
N ASN A 115 15.68 -12.07 1.45
CA ASN A 115 16.79 -11.66 0.61
C ASN A 115 17.59 -10.48 1.21
N LEU A 116 18.41 -10.80 2.20
CA LEU A 116 19.26 -9.81 2.87
C LEU A 116 20.20 -9.06 1.91
N LYS A 117 20.69 -9.72 0.86
CA LYS A 117 21.53 -9.05 -0.14
C LYS A 117 20.74 -7.95 -0.86
N TRP A 118 19.52 -8.25 -1.29
CA TRP A 118 18.66 -7.28 -1.97
C TRP A 118 18.30 -6.10 -1.05
N ILE A 119 17.99 -6.37 0.21
CA ILE A 119 17.72 -5.34 1.21
C ILE A 119 18.95 -4.45 1.41
N TYR A 120 20.13 -5.07 1.57
CA TYR A 120 21.38 -4.35 1.71
C TYR A 120 21.66 -3.46 0.51
N ASP A 121 21.59 -4.01 -0.72
CA ASP A 121 21.82 -3.27 -1.96
C ASP A 121 20.82 -2.11 -2.12
N SER A 122 19.55 -2.32 -1.75
CA SER A 122 18.52 -1.28 -1.80
C SER A 122 18.81 -0.16 -0.81
N VAL A 123 19.15 -0.48 0.43
CA VAL A 123 19.49 0.51 1.46
C VAL A 123 20.75 1.27 1.10
N MET A 124 21.78 0.57 0.61
CA MET A 124 23.03 1.21 0.19
C MET A 124 22.86 2.11 -1.04
N GLY A 125 21.93 1.78 -1.95
CA GLY A 125 21.61 2.62 -3.10
C GLY A 125 21.04 3.98 -2.73
N TYR A 126 20.50 4.14 -1.52
CA TYR A 126 20.03 5.42 -1.01
C TYR A 126 21.04 6.19 -0.16
N LYS A 127 22.19 5.60 0.16
CA LYS A 127 23.20 6.20 1.03
C LYS A 127 23.68 7.58 0.55
N ASP A 128 23.80 7.74 -0.77
CA ASP A 128 24.27 8.98 -1.38
C ASP A 128 23.19 10.11 -1.40
N PHE A 129 21.94 9.76 -1.10
CA PHE A 129 20.81 10.69 -1.09
C PHE A 129 20.43 11.17 0.31
N PHE A 130 20.83 10.44 1.34
CA PHE A 130 20.48 10.76 2.72
C PHE A 130 21.72 11.10 3.54
N ASP A 131 21.63 12.16 4.32
CA ASP A 131 22.69 12.63 5.21
C ASP A 131 22.72 11.84 6.54
N TYR A 132 22.26 10.60 6.52
CA TYR A 132 22.29 9.69 7.67
C TYR A 132 22.39 8.24 7.21
N GLU A 133 22.89 7.39 8.10
CA GLU A 133 23.02 5.95 7.83
C GLU A 133 21.69 5.24 8.07
N LEU A 134 21.21 4.53 7.05
CA LEU A 134 19.99 3.74 7.12
C LEU A 134 20.24 2.43 7.86
N ASP A 135 19.42 2.16 8.89
CA ASP A 135 19.48 0.92 9.66
C ASP A 135 18.75 -0.20 8.91
N ILE A 136 19.52 -1.09 8.30
CA ILE A 136 19.00 -2.25 7.56
C ILE A 136 18.07 -3.14 8.40
N SER A 137 18.24 -3.15 9.73
CA SER A 137 17.39 -3.95 10.62
C SER A 137 15.95 -3.42 10.71
N LYS A 138 15.74 -2.18 10.30
CA LYS A 138 14.43 -1.50 10.28
C LYS A 138 13.78 -1.46 8.92
N TYR A 139 14.39 -2.11 7.93
CA TYR A 139 13.77 -2.20 6.61
C TYR A 139 12.45 -2.96 6.68
N ILE A 140 11.44 -2.41 6.04
CA ILE A 140 10.12 -3.02 5.89
C ILE A 140 9.73 -3.07 4.41
N ASN A 141 9.03 -4.12 4.03
CA ASN A 141 8.44 -4.23 2.71
C ASN A 141 7.18 -3.36 2.61
N SER A 142 7.05 -2.59 1.54
CA SER A 142 5.90 -1.69 1.32
C SER A 142 4.62 -2.40 0.84
N GLY A 143 4.60 -3.71 0.79
CA GLY A 143 3.42 -4.47 0.36
C GLY A 143 2.29 -4.50 1.40
N LEU A 144 2.62 -4.23 2.66
CA LEU A 144 1.67 -4.07 3.77
C LEU A 144 2.27 -3.13 4.81
N ILE A 145 1.67 -1.98 4.99
CA ILE A 145 2.03 -0.96 6.00
C ILE A 145 0.78 -0.45 6.70
#